data_bb52908b4a612393bff9b2f2aecc2922
#
_entry.id   bb52908b4a612393bff9b2f2aecc2922
#
_cell.length_a   1.000
_cell.length_b   1.000
_cell.length_c   1.000
_cell.angle_alpha   90.00
_cell.angle_beta   90.00
_cell.angle_gamma   90.00
#
_symmetry.space_group_name_H-M   'P 1'
#
loop_
_entity.id
_entity.type
_entity.pdbx_description
1 polymer ?
#
loop_
_entity_poly.entity_id
_entity_poly.type
_entity_poly.pdbx_seq_one_letter_code
_entity_poly.pdbx_strand_id
1 'polypeptide(L)'
;HSMLQRLKTLALKSANGTYDQSDRETLNMEKDHILEEIDRIGSTTKFGEISLFSRADANTNTNTQGWQPPVLDDTIPLQIGGSAQAGEVLDVERYYIGSKELQLDQTDFSDVKKGQESVGYIENAIEAVSKVRASFGAAYMHLDHTHNNLSVTSENMQAAESQIRDTNMAE
;
A
#
# COMPACT_ATOMS: atom_id res chain seq x y z
N HIS A 1 0.27 1.89 9.11
CA HIS A 1 1.56 1.79 9.80
C HIS A 1 1.45 2.05 11.30
N SER A 2 0.77 3.11 11.72
CA SER A 2 0.55 3.44 13.15
C SER A 2 -0.20 2.31 13.91
N MET A 3 -1.18 1.69 13.28
CA MET A 3 -1.90 0.53 13.84
C MET A 3 -0.99 -0.68 14.05
N LEU A 4 -0.10 -0.97 13.10
CA LEU A 4 0.88 -2.05 13.24
C LEU A 4 1.89 -1.76 14.36
N GLN A 5 2.29 -0.51 14.54
CA GLN A 5 3.13 -0.12 15.67
C GLN A 5 2.38 -0.25 17.01
N ARG A 6 1.08 0.08 17.03
CA ARG A 6 0.24 -0.16 18.22
C ARG A 6 0.14 -1.65 18.51
N LEU A 7 -0.12 -2.49 17.50
CA LEU A 7 -0.13 -3.95 17.61
C LEU A 7 1.21 -4.48 18.19
N LYS A 8 2.34 -3.99 17.68
CA LYS A 8 3.66 -4.35 18.20
C LYS A 8 3.80 -4.01 19.69
N THR A 9 3.30 -2.85 20.10
CA THR A 9 3.32 -2.46 21.51
C THR A 9 2.47 -3.39 22.37
N LEU A 10 1.30 -3.82 21.89
CA LEU A 10 0.43 -4.78 22.59
C LEU A 10 1.08 -6.16 22.68
N ALA A 11 1.72 -6.62 21.58
CA ALA A 11 2.46 -7.89 21.58
C ALA A 11 3.60 -7.89 22.60
N LEU A 12 4.39 -6.82 22.67
CA LEU A 12 5.46 -6.67 23.65
C LEU A 12 4.93 -6.65 25.09
N LYS A 13 3.79 -6.02 25.34
CA LYS A 13 3.12 -6.09 26.65
C LYS A 13 2.69 -7.52 26.98
N SER A 14 2.05 -8.21 26.04
CA SER A 14 1.65 -9.60 26.21
C SER A 14 2.85 -10.55 26.41
N ALA A 15 3.97 -10.29 25.76
CA ALA A 15 5.21 -11.05 25.92
C ALA A 15 5.86 -10.87 27.31
N ASN A 16 5.40 -9.88 28.09
CA ASN A 16 5.87 -9.66 29.45
C ASN A 16 5.11 -10.55 30.44
N GLY A 17 5.83 -11.28 31.29
CA GLY A 17 5.27 -12.17 32.30
C GLY A 17 4.56 -11.50 33.47
N THR A 18 4.57 -10.16 33.57
CA THR A 18 3.90 -9.41 34.64
C THR A 18 2.40 -9.22 34.43
N TYR A 19 1.89 -9.48 33.23
CA TYR A 19 0.47 -9.37 32.90
C TYR A 19 -0.27 -10.66 33.25
N ASP A 20 -1.42 -10.51 33.91
CA ASP A 20 -2.29 -11.63 34.23
C ASP A 20 -3.18 -12.06 33.05
N GLN A 21 -4.00 -13.09 33.25
CA GLN A 21 -4.85 -13.61 32.17
C GLN A 21 -5.93 -12.62 31.74
N SER A 22 -6.50 -11.85 32.67
CA SER A 22 -7.53 -10.85 32.37
C SER A 22 -6.96 -9.69 31.55
N ASP A 23 -5.74 -9.26 31.87
CA ASP A 23 -5.03 -8.24 31.11
C ASP A 23 -4.78 -8.71 29.67
N ARG A 24 -4.35 -9.97 29.50
CA ARG A 24 -4.11 -10.57 28.18
C ARG A 24 -5.37 -10.66 27.33
N GLU A 25 -6.50 -11.00 27.94
CA GLU A 25 -7.81 -11.00 27.26
C GLU A 25 -8.16 -9.59 26.76
N THR A 26 -7.90 -8.57 27.58
CA THR A 26 -8.08 -7.17 27.18
C THR A 26 -7.18 -6.77 26.00
N LEU A 27 -5.90 -7.19 26.04
CA LEU A 27 -4.97 -6.97 24.92
C LEU A 27 -5.42 -7.69 23.64
N ASN A 28 -5.98 -8.90 23.75
CA ASN A 28 -6.54 -9.61 22.59
C ASN A 28 -7.76 -8.89 22.01
N MET A 29 -8.67 -8.37 22.84
CA MET A 29 -9.80 -7.57 22.35
C MET A 29 -9.33 -6.32 21.59
N GLU A 30 -8.33 -5.60 22.13
CA GLU A 30 -7.76 -4.43 21.44
C GLU A 30 -7.09 -4.83 20.13
N LYS A 31 -6.38 -5.97 20.08
CA LYS A 31 -5.81 -6.54 18.87
C LYS A 31 -6.90 -6.79 17.82
N ASP A 32 -7.99 -7.47 18.19
CA ASP A 32 -9.06 -7.83 17.26
C ASP A 32 -9.69 -6.58 16.63
N HIS A 33 -9.94 -5.54 17.40
CA HIS A 33 -10.42 -4.26 16.88
C HIS A 33 -9.44 -3.61 15.88
N ILE A 34 -8.14 -3.70 16.15
CA ILE A 34 -7.13 -3.17 15.23
C ILE A 34 -7.11 -3.99 13.93
N LEU A 35 -7.24 -5.32 13.99
CA LEU A 35 -7.30 -6.17 12.81
C LEU A 35 -8.54 -5.87 11.95
N GLU A 36 -9.71 -5.72 12.56
CA GLU A 36 -10.94 -5.31 11.88
C GLU A 36 -10.77 -3.96 11.16
N GLU A 37 -10.10 -3.00 11.80
CA GLU A 37 -9.85 -1.69 11.20
C GLU A 37 -8.85 -1.76 10.04
N ILE A 38 -7.83 -2.63 10.12
CA ILE A 38 -6.91 -2.89 9.01
C ILE A 38 -7.68 -3.48 7.82
N ASP A 39 -8.54 -4.47 8.06
CA ASP A 39 -9.36 -5.08 7.01
C ASP A 39 -10.35 -4.07 6.41
N ARG A 40 -10.94 -3.20 7.24
CA ARG A 40 -11.82 -2.13 6.77
C ARG A 40 -11.06 -1.17 5.84
N ILE A 41 -9.85 -0.75 6.21
CA ILE A 41 -9.01 0.12 5.37
C ILE A 41 -8.65 -0.59 4.08
N GLY A 42 -8.24 -1.86 4.15
CA GLY A 42 -7.90 -2.67 2.98
C GLY A 42 -9.06 -2.78 1.99
N SER A 43 -10.27 -2.94 2.47
CA SER A 43 -11.47 -3.10 1.64
C SER A 43 -12.07 -1.78 1.15
N THR A 44 -11.93 -0.68 1.91
CA THR A 44 -12.59 0.59 1.59
C THR A 44 -11.71 1.57 0.81
N THR A 45 -10.39 1.35 0.78
CA THR A 45 -9.47 2.25 0.07
C THR A 45 -9.59 2.08 -1.44
N LYS A 46 -10.17 3.08 -2.09
CA LYS A 46 -10.40 3.12 -3.54
C LYS A 46 -9.84 4.41 -4.13
N PHE A 47 -9.43 4.33 -5.40
CA PHE A 47 -9.16 5.48 -6.24
C PHE A 47 -10.17 5.48 -7.39
N GLY A 48 -11.17 6.36 -7.31
CA GLY A 48 -12.34 6.29 -8.18
C GLY A 48 -13.13 5.00 -7.94
N GLU A 49 -13.28 4.18 -8.97
CA GLU A 49 -13.92 2.85 -8.88
C GLU A 49 -12.90 1.71 -8.65
N ILE A 50 -11.60 2.00 -8.74
CA ILE A 50 -10.53 1.01 -8.61
C ILE A 50 -10.18 0.83 -7.15
N SER A 51 -10.32 -0.40 -6.63
CA SER A 51 -9.85 -0.77 -5.31
C SER A 51 -8.33 -0.91 -5.33
N LEU A 52 -7.63 -0.17 -4.45
CA LEU A 52 -6.16 -0.17 -4.41
C LEU A 52 -5.60 -1.38 -3.64
N PHE A 53 -6.31 -1.85 -2.61
CA PHE A 53 -5.84 -2.86 -1.68
C PHE A 53 -6.77 -4.05 -1.54
N SER A 54 -7.87 -4.08 -2.26
CA SER A 54 -8.85 -5.17 -2.20
C SER A 54 -8.87 -5.95 -3.51
N ARG A 55 -9.10 -7.24 -3.40
CA ARG A 55 -9.32 -8.13 -4.51
C ARG A 55 -10.81 -8.21 -4.83
N ALA A 56 -11.15 -8.03 -6.10
CA ALA A 56 -12.53 -8.22 -6.56
C ALA A 56 -12.94 -9.70 -6.65
N ASP A 57 -11.98 -10.62 -6.79
CA ASP A 57 -12.24 -12.05 -6.96
C ASP A 57 -11.31 -12.92 -6.14
N ALA A 58 -11.91 -13.79 -5.32
CA ALA A 58 -11.24 -14.65 -4.34
C ALA A 58 -10.65 -15.94 -4.95
N ASN A 59 -9.81 -15.85 -5.96
CA ASN A 59 -9.03 -17.00 -6.40
C ASN A 59 -7.54 -16.78 -6.13
N THR A 60 -7.17 -16.91 -4.87
CA THR A 60 -5.79 -16.82 -4.42
C THR A 60 -5.05 -18.12 -4.65
N ASN A 61 -4.17 -18.15 -5.63
CA ASN A 61 -3.08 -19.10 -5.64
C ASN A 61 -1.97 -18.56 -4.72
N THR A 62 -2.15 -18.75 -3.41
CA THR A 62 -1.12 -18.43 -2.39
C THR A 62 -0.05 -19.52 -2.40
N ASN A 63 0.72 -19.60 -3.47
CA ASN A 63 1.92 -20.41 -3.49
C ASN A 63 3.14 -19.50 -3.44
N THR A 64 3.42 -18.95 -2.27
CA THR A 64 4.60 -18.12 -2.06
C THR A 64 5.49 -18.77 -1.01
N GLN A 65 6.51 -19.43 -1.47
CA GLN A 65 7.70 -19.74 -0.66
C GLN A 65 8.42 -18.41 -0.36
N GLY A 66 8.29 -17.98 0.86
CA GLY A 66 8.87 -16.70 1.33
C GLY A 66 7.81 -15.62 1.42
N TRP A 67 7.64 -15.10 2.64
CA TRP A 67 6.65 -14.09 2.95
C TRP A 67 6.93 -12.80 2.18
N GLN A 68 6.07 -12.51 1.21
CA GLN A 68 6.01 -11.23 0.49
C GLN A 68 4.54 -10.78 0.49
N PRO A 69 4.25 -9.47 0.59
CA PRO A 69 2.90 -9.00 0.39
C PRO A 69 2.43 -9.51 -0.98
N PRO A 70 1.28 -10.18 -1.07
CA PRO A 70 0.81 -10.69 -2.35
C PRO A 70 0.64 -9.52 -3.31
N VAL A 71 1.45 -9.52 -4.37
CA VAL A 71 1.30 -8.64 -5.52
C VAL A 71 0.12 -9.18 -6.31
N LEU A 72 -0.84 -8.33 -6.62
CA LEU A 72 -1.87 -8.67 -7.58
C LEU A 72 -1.21 -8.73 -8.98
N ASP A 73 -1.50 -9.77 -9.75
CA ASP A 73 -1.09 -9.87 -11.17
C ASP A 73 -1.72 -8.76 -12.07
N ASP A 74 -2.28 -7.75 -11.45
CA ASP A 74 -2.98 -6.65 -12.08
C ASP A 74 -2.31 -5.32 -11.70
N THR A 75 -1.80 -4.63 -12.71
CA THR A 75 -1.22 -3.30 -12.57
C THR A 75 -2.23 -2.23 -12.98
N ILE A 76 -2.12 -1.05 -12.38
CA ILE A 76 -2.89 0.12 -12.84
C ILE A 76 -2.04 0.85 -13.87
N PRO A 77 -2.40 0.80 -15.18
CA PRO A 77 -1.69 1.56 -16.18
C PRO A 77 -2.07 3.04 -16.09
N LEU A 78 -1.12 3.88 -15.77
CA LEU A 78 -1.27 5.33 -15.74
C LEU A 78 -0.62 5.92 -17.00
N GLN A 79 -1.41 6.56 -17.85
CA GLN A 79 -0.88 7.29 -19.01
C GLN A 79 -0.13 8.53 -18.55
N ILE A 80 1.17 8.61 -18.84
CA ILE A 80 2.07 9.69 -18.41
C ILE A 80 2.61 10.51 -19.59
N GLY A 81 2.22 10.19 -20.82
CA GLY A 81 2.67 10.89 -22.03
C GLY A 81 1.52 11.16 -23.01
N GLY A 82 1.84 11.93 -24.07
CA GLY A 82 0.88 12.38 -25.07
C GLY A 82 0.63 11.38 -26.20
N SER A 83 1.34 10.25 -26.25
CA SER A 83 1.17 9.23 -27.28
C SER A 83 0.93 7.84 -26.67
N ALA A 84 0.42 6.92 -27.46
CA ALA A 84 0.15 5.54 -27.03
C ALA A 84 1.39 4.63 -27.14
N GLN A 85 2.59 5.17 -26.99
CA GLN A 85 3.82 4.36 -27.05
C GLN A 85 4.12 3.71 -25.71
N ALA A 86 4.75 2.53 -25.75
CA ALA A 86 5.02 1.70 -24.57
C ALA A 86 5.89 2.36 -23.47
N GLY A 87 6.56 3.48 -23.76
CA GLY A 87 7.33 4.24 -22.77
C GLY A 87 6.55 5.35 -22.05
N GLU A 88 5.28 5.56 -22.41
CA GLU A 88 4.44 6.62 -21.88
C GLU A 88 3.33 6.12 -20.93
N VAL A 89 3.42 4.87 -20.53
CA VAL A 89 2.53 4.25 -19.54
C VAL A 89 3.37 3.86 -18.33
N LEU A 90 2.96 4.31 -17.16
CA LEU A 90 3.50 3.89 -15.87
C LEU A 90 2.58 2.83 -15.29
N ASP A 91 3.08 1.61 -15.19
CA ASP A 91 2.36 0.52 -14.52
C ASP A 91 2.61 0.59 -13.01
N VAL A 92 1.56 0.84 -12.25
CA VAL A 92 1.61 0.85 -10.78
C VAL A 92 1.12 -0.48 -10.26
N GLU A 93 1.99 -1.19 -9.54
CA GLU A 93 1.67 -2.47 -8.90
C GLU A 93 0.58 -2.28 -7.83
N ARG A 94 -0.35 -3.22 -7.80
CA ARG A 94 -1.38 -3.29 -6.75
C ARG A 94 -0.96 -4.31 -5.71
N TYR A 95 -1.20 -4.00 -4.46
CA TYR A 95 -0.88 -4.86 -3.33
C TYR A 95 -2.14 -5.23 -2.57
N TYR A 96 -2.16 -6.44 -2.04
CA TYR A 96 -3.25 -6.89 -1.19
C TYR A 96 -2.88 -6.65 0.27
N ILE A 97 -3.66 -5.84 0.98
CA ILE A 97 -3.40 -5.47 2.38
C ILE A 97 -4.65 -5.82 3.20
N GLY A 98 -4.55 -6.89 3.96
CA GLY A 98 -5.55 -7.34 4.91
C GLY A 98 -4.89 -8.07 6.08
N SER A 99 -5.63 -8.38 7.12
CA SER A 99 -5.12 -9.06 8.31
C SER A 99 -4.56 -10.44 8.00
N LYS A 100 -5.22 -11.19 7.09
CA LYS A 100 -4.79 -12.52 6.66
C LYS A 100 -3.53 -12.47 5.78
N GLU A 101 -3.50 -11.53 4.85
CA GLU A 101 -2.39 -11.37 3.90
C GLU A 101 -1.13 -10.91 4.59
N LEU A 102 -1.27 -10.14 5.65
CA LEU A 102 -0.18 -9.74 6.52
C LEU A 102 0.14 -10.78 7.61
N GLN A 103 -0.52 -11.95 7.58
CA GLN A 103 -0.37 -13.03 8.57
C GLN A 103 -0.62 -12.57 10.02
N LEU A 104 -1.41 -11.53 10.19
CA LEU A 104 -1.76 -10.98 11.50
C LEU A 104 -2.84 -11.83 12.20
N ASP A 105 -3.57 -12.66 11.47
CA ASP A 105 -4.50 -13.66 11.99
C ASP A 105 -3.81 -14.73 12.85
N GLN A 106 -2.49 -14.92 12.68
CA GLN A 106 -1.67 -15.82 13.48
C GLN A 106 -1.25 -15.21 14.84
N THR A 107 -1.55 -13.92 15.07
CA THR A 107 -1.17 -13.24 16.31
C THR A 107 -2.10 -13.62 17.46
N ASP A 108 -1.54 -14.02 18.59
CA ASP A 108 -2.26 -14.40 19.79
C ASP A 108 -1.53 -13.88 21.03
N PHE A 109 -2.26 -13.21 21.90
CA PHE A 109 -1.72 -12.59 23.13
C PHE A 109 -2.13 -13.36 24.39
N SER A 110 -2.65 -14.58 24.26
CA SER A 110 -3.12 -15.38 25.38
C SER A 110 -1.99 -15.89 26.30
N ASP A 111 -0.76 -16.02 25.78
CA ASP A 111 0.39 -16.51 26.53
C ASP A 111 1.65 -15.73 26.17
N VAL A 112 2.65 -15.77 27.07
CA VAL A 112 3.95 -15.09 26.89
C VAL A 112 4.65 -15.54 25.61
N LYS A 113 4.70 -16.87 25.37
CA LYS A 113 5.35 -17.42 24.18
C LYS A 113 4.65 -16.99 22.89
N LYS A 114 3.32 -17.06 22.88
CA LYS A 114 2.52 -16.62 21.73
C LYS A 114 2.66 -15.12 21.51
N GLY A 115 2.72 -14.32 22.56
CA GLY A 115 3.05 -12.91 22.50
C GLY A 115 4.40 -12.64 21.83
N GLN A 116 5.45 -13.42 22.18
CA GLN A 116 6.75 -13.32 21.55
C GLN A 116 6.74 -13.70 20.07
N GLU A 117 6.06 -14.79 19.71
CA GLU A 117 5.88 -15.21 18.29
C GLU A 117 5.12 -14.15 17.50
N SER A 118 4.09 -13.56 18.09
CA SER A 118 3.29 -12.48 17.49
C SER A 118 4.11 -11.25 17.14
N VAL A 119 5.15 -10.93 17.90
CA VAL A 119 6.06 -9.82 17.57
C VAL A 119 6.70 -10.05 16.21
N GLY A 120 7.13 -11.27 15.90
CA GLY A 120 7.73 -11.62 14.62
C GLY A 120 6.77 -11.42 13.44
N TYR A 121 5.51 -11.87 13.56
CA TYR A 121 4.49 -11.66 12.52
C TYR A 121 4.21 -10.16 12.29
N ILE A 122 4.13 -9.39 13.37
CA ILE A 122 3.88 -7.94 13.28
C ILE A 122 5.09 -7.21 12.66
N GLU A 123 6.31 -7.60 12.97
CA GLU A 123 7.51 -7.03 12.35
C GLU A 123 7.56 -7.28 10.85
N ASN A 124 7.24 -8.50 10.43
CA ASN A 124 7.11 -8.84 9.02
C ASN A 124 6.03 -8.01 8.34
N ALA A 125 4.88 -7.83 8.95
CA ALA A 125 3.81 -6.99 8.44
C ALA A 125 4.23 -5.50 8.31
N ILE A 126 4.98 -4.98 9.28
CA ILE A 126 5.53 -3.62 9.22
C ILE A 126 6.50 -3.48 8.04
N GLU A 127 7.38 -4.46 7.84
CA GLU A 127 8.32 -4.47 6.71
C GLU A 127 7.58 -4.48 5.37
N ALA A 128 6.54 -5.31 5.23
CA ALA A 128 5.72 -5.37 4.03
C ALA A 128 5.05 -4.04 3.71
N VAL A 129 4.34 -3.50 4.67
CA VAL A 129 3.67 -2.20 4.48
C VAL A 129 4.69 -1.11 4.16
N SER A 130 5.90 -1.20 4.70
CA SER A 130 6.99 -0.26 4.38
C SER A 130 7.46 -0.41 2.93
N LYS A 131 7.59 -1.64 2.42
CA LYS A 131 7.91 -1.92 1.00
C LYS A 131 6.82 -1.38 0.06
N VAL A 132 5.56 -1.65 0.37
CA VAL A 132 4.41 -1.14 -0.40
C VAL A 132 4.43 0.39 -0.44
N ARG A 133 4.65 1.04 0.71
CA ARG A 133 4.76 2.51 0.76
C ARG A 133 5.93 3.04 -0.06
N ALA A 134 7.07 2.34 -0.05
CA ALA A 134 8.22 2.73 -0.86
C ALA A 134 7.91 2.63 -2.36
N SER A 135 7.22 1.57 -2.80
CA SER A 135 6.79 1.40 -4.19
C SER A 135 5.85 2.54 -4.62
N PHE A 136 4.81 2.84 -3.84
CA PHE A 136 3.92 3.97 -4.13
C PHE A 136 4.64 5.32 -4.06
N GLY A 137 5.60 5.47 -3.16
CA GLY A 137 6.43 6.67 -3.07
C GLY A 137 7.27 6.87 -4.33
N ALA A 138 7.87 5.81 -4.86
CA ALA A 138 8.61 5.85 -6.12
C ALA A 138 7.71 6.20 -7.31
N ALA A 139 6.53 5.59 -7.40
CA ALA A 139 5.53 5.91 -8.42
C ALA A 139 5.09 7.37 -8.35
N TYR A 140 4.83 7.88 -7.14
CA TYR A 140 4.47 9.28 -6.93
C TYR A 140 5.57 10.24 -7.41
N MET A 141 6.83 9.99 -7.05
CA MET A 141 7.97 10.79 -7.50
C MET A 141 8.11 10.77 -9.03
N HIS A 142 7.90 9.61 -9.66
CA HIS A 142 7.91 9.49 -11.11
C HIS A 142 6.80 10.33 -11.75
N LEU A 143 5.59 10.28 -11.21
CA LEU A 143 4.46 11.07 -11.69
C LEU A 143 4.71 12.57 -11.49
N ASP A 144 5.28 12.99 -10.37
CA ASP A 144 5.61 14.40 -10.10
C ASP A 144 6.62 14.93 -11.12
N HIS A 145 7.70 14.18 -11.39
CA HIS A 145 8.68 14.54 -12.41
C HIS A 145 8.06 14.61 -13.81
N THR A 146 7.20 13.67 -14.16
CA THR A 146 6.52 13.65 -15.44
C THR A 146 5.56 14.82 -15.58
N HIS A 147 4.79 15.12 -14.55
CA HIS A 147 3.89 16.28 -14.53
C HIS A 147 4.65 17.59 -14.78
N ASN A 148 5.80 17.76 -14.12
CA ASN A 148 6.64 18.94 -14.31
C ASN A 148 7.18 19.03 -15.73
N ASN A 149 7.66 17.93 -16.31
CA ASN A 149 8.12 17.87 -17.70
C ASN A 149 7.00 18.18 -18.72
N LEU A 150 5.83 17.59 -18.50
CA LEU A 150 4.68 17.83 -19.38
C LEU A 150 4.20 19.28 -19.29
N SER A 151 4.25 19.89 -18.12
CA SER A 151 3.89 21.30 -17.93
C SER A 151 4.81 22.23 -18.75
N VAL A 152 6.13 22.01 -18.67
CA VAL A 152 7.13 22.78 -19.44
C VAL A 152 6.97 22.52 -20.93
N THR A 153 6.73 21.28 -21.35
CA THR A 153 6.51 20.93 -22.77
C THR A 153 5.26 21.58 -23.29
N SER A 154 4.16 21.58 -22.54
CA SER A 154 2.91 22.25 -22.90
C SER A 154 3.09 23.75 -23.08
N GLU A 155 3.83 24.41 -22.19
CA GLU A 155 4.15 25.84 -22.27
C GLU A 155 4.96 26.13 -23.55
N ASN A 156 6.00 25.34 -23.82
CA ASN A 156 6.82 25.48 -25.02
C ASN A 156 6.01 25.27 -26.32
N MET A 157 5.12 24.28 -26.35
CA MET A 157 4.25 24.03 -27.50
C MET A 157 3.26 25.17 -27.71
N GLN A 158 2.69 25.74 -26.63
CA GLN A 158 1.78 26.85 -26.70
C GLN A 158 2.49 28.13 -27.20
N ALA A 159 3.74 28.33 -26.77
CA ALA A 159 4.58 29.42 -27.28
C ALA A 159 4.89 29.27 -28.78
N ALA A 160 5.23 28.03 -29.20
CA ALA A 160 5.47 27.72 -30.61
C ALA A 160 4.21 27.90 -31.47
N GLU A 161 3.06 27.44 -30.99
CA GLU A 161 1.76 27.64 -31.67
C GLU A 161 1.45 29.14 -31.84
N SER A 162 1.66 29.93 -30.80
CA SER A 162 1.46 31.40 -30.86
C SER A 162 2.37 32.04 -31.92
N GLN A 163 3.65 31.67 -31.98
CA GLN A 163 4.57 32.17 -32.98
C GLN A 163 4.13 31.84 -34.42
N ILE A 164 3.66 30.60 -34.66
CA ILE A 164 3.18 30.21 -35.96
C ILE A 164 1.91 30.96 -36.34
N ARG A 165 0.99 31.12 -35.38
CA ARG A 165 -0.27 31.84 -35.61
C ARG A 165 -0.05 33.32 -35.85
N ASP A 166 0.82 33.95 -35.08
CA ASP A 166 1.12 35.37 -35.24
C ASP A 166 1.89 35.67 -36.54
N THR A 167 2.73 34.76 -37.00
CA THR A 167 3.44 34.90 -38.27
C THR A 167 2.47 34.77 -39.46
N ASN A 168 1.48 33.90 -39.42
CA ASN A 168 0.46 33.77 -40.47
C ASN A 168 -0.53 34.94 -40.50
N MET A 169 -0.64 35.76 -39.44
CA MET A 169 -1.50 36.94 -39.46
C MET A 169 -0.79 38.20 -39.99
N ALA A 170 0.53 38.13 -40.27
CA ALA A 170 1.35 39.23 -40.75
C ALA A 170 1.58 39.20 -42.29
N GLU A 171 1.06 38.19 -43.01
CA GLU A 171 0.94 38.14 -44.47
C GLU A 171 -0.54 38.42 -44.87
#